data_820408681c15b6085cfda983f83dc327
#
_entry.id   820408681c15b6085cfda983f83dc327
#
_cell.length_a   1.000
_cell.length_b   1.000
_cell.length_c   1.000
_cell.angle_alpha   90.00
_cell.angle_beta   90.00
_cell.angle_gamma   90.00
#
_symmetry.space_group_name_H-M   'P 1'
#
loop_
_entity.id
_entity.type
_entity.pdbx_description
1 polymer ?
#
loop_
_entity_poly.entity_id
_entity_poly.type
_entity_poly.pdbx_seq_one_letter_code
_entity_poly.pdbx_strand_id
1 'polypeptide(L)'
;YGGFDKKDGTYLIKLSKFKNTPAPWINVISNKDFGFHISESGASYTWCGNSRENKITPWSNDYIRDPLGEALYIRENKSGKYFSITPKPVRDEGDYFIRHGFGFSEFTHKAYDINGKLEIFAPENEKVKIQIVTLENLGDEDKEISVFYYAKLVLGVYAYDSERYISTYIEDDFIGGVNPYSEYFGRLNAY
;
A
#
# COMPACT_ATOMS: atom_id res chain seq x y z
N TYR A 1 -3.36 9.72 19.25
CA TYR A 1 -2.95 9.20 17.98
C TYR A 1 -2.32 7.80 18.15
N GLY A 2 -1.21 7.64 18.91
CA GLY A 2 -0.53 6.35 18.98
C GLY A 2 0.40 6.19 20.16
N GLY A 3 0.97 4.97 20.29
CA GLY A 3 1.93 4.59 21.31
C GLY A 3 2.44 3.17 21.10
N PHE A 4 3.54 2.84 21.75
CA PHE A 4 4.11 1.50 21.68
C PHE A 4 3.31 0.50 22.53
N ASP A 5 2.99 -0.66 21.93
CA ASP A 5 2.55 -1.81 22.69
C ASP A 5 3.76 -2.42 23.43
N LYS A 6 3.65 -2.49 24.77
CA LYS A 6 4.73 -3.01 25.63
C LYS A 6 4.94 -4.54 25.48
N LYS A 7 3.98 -5.24 24.86
CA LYS A 7 4.03 -6.69 24.73
C LYS A 7 4.94 -7.14 23.59
N ASP A 8 4.86 -6.46 22.45
CA ASP A 8 5.55 -6.86 21.22
C ASP A 8 6.34 -5.74 20.53
N GLY A 9 6.34 -4.53 21.13
CA GLY A 9 7.08 -3.38 20.62
C GLY A 9 6.48 -2.75 19.37
N THR A 10 5.28 -3.15 18.92
CA THR A 10 4.61 -2.51 17.78
C THR A 10 4.13 -1.11 18.13
N TYR A 11 4.14 -0.21 17.16
CA TYR A 11 3.57 1.11 17.31
C TYR A 11 2.12 1.11 16.84
N LEU A 12 1.20 1.34 17.78
CA LEU A 12 -0.24 1.36 17.53
C LEU A 12 -0.70 2.77 17.24
N ILE A 13 -1.52 2.94 16.19
CA ILE A 13 -2.15 4.20 15.83
C ILE A 13 -3.64 3.97 15.70
N LYS A 14 -4.45 4.86 16.29
CA LYS A 14 -5.89 4.92 16.10
C LYS A 14 -6.28 6.26 15.50
N LEU A 15 -6.94 6.21 14.34
CA LEU A 15 -7.50 7.37 13.67
C LEU A 15 -9.02 7.23 13.59
N SER A 16 -9.76 8.27 13.99
CA SER A 16 -11.22 8.29 13.98
C SER A 16 -11.75 9.62 13.47
N LYS A 17 -12.93 9.60 12.86
CA LYS A 17 -13.68 10.81 12.44
C LYS A 17 -12.82 11.86 11.72
N PHE A 18 -12.13 11.43 10.67
CA PHE A 18 -11.25 12.30 9.87
C PHE A 18 -10.06 12.93 10.62
N LYS A 19 -9.73 12.45 11.83
CA LYS A 19 -8.52 12.89 12.52
C LYS A 19 -7.29 12.30 11.82
N ASN A 20 -6.33 13.16 11.53
CA ASN A 20 -5.03 12.78 10.96
C ASN A 20 -3.92 12.99 11.99
N THR A 21 -2.82 12.30 11.83
CA THR A 21 -1.55 12.60 12.51
C THR A 21 -1.04 13.98 12.06
N PRO A 22 -0.20 14.66 12.86
CA PRO A 22 0.36 15.97 12.49
C PRO A 22 1.23 15.95 11.23
N ALA A 23 1.80 14.80 10.91
CA ALA A 23 2.58 14.51 9.72
C ALA A 23 2.48 13.01 9.44
N PRO A 24 2.80 12.53 8.22
CA PRO A 24 2.82 11.09 7.95
C PRO A 24 3.79 10.35 8.86
N TRP A 25 3.29 9.36 9.58
CA TRP A 25 4.09 8.46 10.41
C TRP A 25 4.35 7.19 9.63
N ILE A 26 5.56 7.05 9.15
CA ILE A 26 5.94 5.98 8.24
C ILE A 26 6.61 4.80 8.95
N ASN A 27 6.37 3.61 8.43
CA ASN A 27 7.16 2.42 8.69
C ASN A 27 7.97 2.08 7.43
N VAL A 28 9.28 1.89 7.60
CA VAL A 28 10.18 1.47 6.53
C VAL A 28 10.44 -0.03 6.69
N ILE A 29 10.10 -0.79 5.66
CA ILE A 29 10.26 -2.23 5.61
C ILE A 29 11.15 -2.57 4.44
N SER A 30 12.31 -3.16 4.71
CA SER A 30 13.28 -3.46 3.67
C SER A 30 14.17 -4.63 4.04
N ASN A 31 14.64 -5.31 3.02
CA ASN A 31 15.76 -6.23 3.05
C ASN A 31 16.96 -5.63 2.30
N LYS A 32 17.98 -6.44 2.01
CA LYS A 32 19.21 -5.98 1.34
C LYS A 32 18.97 -5.33 -0.04
N ASP A 33 18.03 -5.87 -0.82
CA ASP A 33 17.88 -5.52 -2.23
C ASP A 33 16.51 -4.93 -2.59
N PHE A 34 15.56 -4.90 -1.64
CA PHE A 34 14.19 -4.47 -1.89
C PHE A 34 13.60 -3.78 -0.66
N GLY A 35 12.69 -2.86 -0.86
CA GLY A 35 12.00 -2.24 0.24
C GLY A 35 10.85 -1.34 -0.19
N PHE A 36 10.10 -0.95 0.82
CA PHE A 36 9.03 0.04 0.71
C PHE A 36 8.87 0.79 2.02
N HIS A 37 8.23 1.94 1.98
CA HIS A 37 7.66 2.53 3.17
C HIS A 37 6.13 2.61 3.05
N ILE A 38 5.48 2.70 4.18
CA ILE A 38 4.03 2.92 4.26
C ILE A 38 3.72 3.84 5.43
N SER A 39 2.87 4.84 5.19
CA SER A 39 2.37 5.72 6.24
C SER A 39 1.14 5.13 6.91
N GLU A 40 0.74 5.72 8.04
CA GLU A 40 -0.51 5.38 8.72
C GLU A 40 -1.74 5.69 7.87
N SER A 41 -1.61 6.55 6.85
CA SER A 41 -2.69 6.83 5.91
C SER A 41 -2.84 5.78 4.81
N GLY A 42 -1.85 4.89 4.65
CA GLY A 42 -1.75 3.90 3.58
C GLY A 42 -0.93 4.38 2.38
N ALA A 43 -0.41 5.62 2.39
CA ALA A 43 0.48 6.07 1.32
C ALA A 43 1.78 5.29 1.37
N SER A 44 2.18 4.75 0.23
CA SER A 44 3.32 3.85 0.11
C SER A 44 4.09 4.13 -1.18
N TYR A 45 5.40 3.91 -1.14
CA TYR A 45 6.21 3.72 -2.35
C TYR A 45 7.16 2.55 -2.17
N THR A 46 7.49 1.91 -3.29
CA THR A 46 8.29 0.69 -3.35
C THR A 46 9.51 0.92 -4.23
N TRP A 47 10.63 0.32 -3.87
CA TRP A 47 11.90 0.38 -4.63
C TRP A 47 12.60 -0.98 -4.69
N CYS A 48 13.53 -1.13 -5.65
CA CYS A 48 14.38 -2.29 -5.76
C CYS A 48 15.84 -1.87 -5.95
N GLY A 49 16.75 -2.41 -5.15
CA GLY A 49 18.19 -2.10 -5.14
C GLY A 49 18.52 -0.73 -4.55
N ASN A 50 17.93 0.34 -5.04
CA ASN A 50 18.20 1.70 -4.58
C ASN A 50 16.90 2.50 -4.42
N SER A 51 16.66 3.02 -3.23
CA SER A 51 15.41 3.73 -2.88
C SER A 51 15.25 5.09 -3.58
N ARG A 52 16.33 5.69 -4.07
CA ARG A 52 16.30 6.95 -4.80
C ARG A 52 16.21 6.73 -6.31
N GLU A 53 17.09 5.87 -6.85
CA GLU A 53 17.29 5.73 -8.30
C GLU A 53 16.29 4.72 -8.92
N ASN A 54 15.89 3.69 -8.16
CA ASN A 54 15.11 2.58 -8.67
C ASN A 54 13.74 2.47 -7.99
N LYS A 55 12.96 3.53 -8.05
CA LYS A 55 11.57 3.50 -7.56
C LYS A 55 10.69 2.70 -8.52
N ILE A 56 9.93 1.78 -7.97
CA ILE A 56 8.85 1.08 -8.69
C ILE A 56 7.62 1.96 -8.72
N THR A 57 7.25 2.53 -7.55
CA THR A 57 6.13 3.45 -7.40
C THR A 57 6.61 4.81 -6.85
N PRO A 58 5.89 5.92 -7.05
CA PRO A 58 6.37 7.24 -6.75
C PRO A 58 6.43 7.55 -5.26
N TRP A 59 7.41 8.34 -4.88
CA TRP A 59 7.46 9.04 -3.62
C TRP A 59 7.66 10.53 -3.85
N SER A 60 6.82 11.33 -3.24
CA SER A 60 6.99 12.77 -3.12
C SER A 60 7.04 13.12 -1.64
N ASN A 61 8.08 13.78 -1.16
CA ASN A 61 8.21 14.18 0.24
C ASN A 61 7.22 15.31 0.60
N ASP A 62 5.93 15.09 0.33
CA ASP A 62 4.84 16.02 0.62
C ASP A 62 4.14 15.54 1.91
N TYR A 63 4.59 16.07 3.03
CA TYR A 63 4.08 15.74 4.36
C TYR A 63 2.66 16.28 4.67
N ILE A 64 2.12 17.13 3.79
CA ILE A 64 0.75 17.63 3.91
C ILE A 64 -0.22 16.73 3.16
N ARG A 65 0.09 16.43 1.90
CA ARG A 65 -0.80 15.64 1.05
C ARG A 65 -0.63 14.16 1.25
N ASP A 66 0.59 13.70 1.53
CA ASP A 66 0.95 12.28 1.61
C ASP A 66 0.31 11.49 0.46
N PRO A 67 0.70 11.79 -0.81
CA PRO A 67 -0.01 11.26 -1.97
C PRO A 67 0.25 9.78 -2.16
N LEU A 68 -0.78 9.07 -2.65
CA LEU A 68 -0.71 7.64 -2.90
C LEU A 68 0.07 7.32 -4.18
N GLY A 69 1.06 6.44 -4.05
CA GLY A 69 1.66 5.73 -5.19
C GLY A 69 0.98 4.40 -5.48
N GLU A 70 0.32 3.85 -4.47
CA GLU A 70 -0.36 2.56 -4.48
C GLU A 70 -1.67 2.67 -3.70
N ALA A 71 -2.69 1.90 -4.09
CA ALA A 71 -3.99 1.91 -3.42
C ALA A 71 -4.71 0.58 -3.55
N LEU A 72 -5.43 0.19 -2.49
CA LEU A 72 -6.27 -0.99 -2.46
C LEU A 72 -7.73 -0.57 -2.21
N TYR A 73 -8.63 -1.03 -3.08
CA TYR A 73 -10.06 -0.78 -2.97
C TYR A 73 -10.82 -2.09 -2.77
N ILE A 74 -11.79 -2.06 -1.89
CA ILE A 74 -12.74 -3.14 -1.66
C ILE A 74 -14.11 -2.64 -2.13
N ARG A 75 -14.77 -3.40 -3.00
CA ARG A 75 -16.11 -3.08 -3.51
C ARG A 75 -17.07 -4.21 -3.20
N GLU A 76 -18.22 -3.86 -2.63
CA GLU A 76 -19.37 -4.76 -2.56
C GLU A 76 -20.18 -4.62 -3.86
N ASN A 77 -20.31 -5.71 -4.62
CA ASN A 77 -20.77 -5.66 -6.00
C ASN A 77 -22.27 -5.38 -6.16
N LYS A 78 -23.10 -5.90 -5.25
CA LYS A 78 -24.56 -5.73 -5.28
C LYS A 78 -24.97 -4.27 -5.03
N SER A 79 -24.38 -3.64 -4.03
CA SER A 79 -24.70 -2.23 -3.68
C SER A 79 -23.86 -1.22 -4.45
N GLY A 80 -22.73 -1.65 -5.03
CA GLY A 80 -21.73 -0.79 -5.64
C GLY A 80 -20.93 0.07 -4.66
N LYS A 81 -21.14 -0.10 -3.34
CA LYS A 81 -20.39 0.61 -2.32
C LYS A 81 -18.95 0.15 -2.29
N TYR A 82 -18.02 1.07 -2.06
CA TYR A 82 -16.61 0.76 -1.98
C TYR A 82 -15.93 1.51 -0.83
N PHE A 83 -14.85 0.94 -0.33
CA PHE A 83 -14.05 1.50 0.77
C PHE A 83 -12.58 1.08 0.63
N SER A 84 -11.71 1.61 1.47
CA SER A 84 -10.33 1.14 1.64
C SER A 84 -10.10 0.73 3.10
N ILE A 85 -9.27 -0.30 3.30
CA ILE A 85 -8.87 -0.75 4.65
C ILE A 85 -7.92 0.26 5.30
N THR A 86 -7.17 0.97 4.47
CA THR A 86 -6.32 2.09 4.87
C THR A 86 -7.12 3.41 4.85
N PRO A 87 -6.74 4.44 5.63
CA PRO A 87 -7.42 5.74 5.63
C PRO A 87 -7.54 6.39 4.26
N LYS A 88 -6.58 6.21 3.38
CA LYS A 88 -6.64 6.60 1.96
C LYS A 88 -6.74 5.35 1.08
N PRO A 89 -7.35 5.45 -0.11
CA PRO A 89 -7.89 6.64 -0.74
C PRO A 89 -9.34 6.97 -0.34
N VAL A 90 -10.06 6.04 0.28
CA VAL A 90 -11.49 6.20 0.60
C VAL A 90 -11.66 6.30 2.10
N ARG A 91 -11.67 7.53 2.60
CA ARG A 91 -11.85 7.80 4.02
C ARG A 91 -13.33 7.92 4.37
N ASP A 92 -13.74 7.27 5.46
CA ASP A 92 -15.05 7.44 6.08
C ASP A 92 -14.94 7.91 7.55
N GLU A 93 -16.05 7.95 8.27
CA GLU A 93 -16.11 8.37 9.67
C GLU A 93 -15.71 7.27 10.67
N GLY A 94 -15.48 6.04 10.19
CA GLY A 94 -15.12 4.90 11.00
C GLY A 94 -13.72 5.03 11.60
N ASP A 95 -13.44 4.12 12.52
CA ASP A 95 -12.13 4.01 13.14
C ASP A 95 -11.19 3.19 12.25
N TYR A 96 -9.96 3.66 12.13
CA TYR A 96 -8.86 2.95 11.50
C TYR A 96 -7.84 2.59 12.58
N PHE A 97 -7.44 1.33 12.62
CA PHE A 97 -6.42 0.82 13.52
C PHE A 97 -5.21 0.41 12.69
N ILE A 98 -4.06 0.96 13.04
CA ILE A 98 -2.79 0.72 12.35
C ILE A 98 -1.77 0.18 13.35
N ARG A 99 -1.03 -0.84 12.96
CA ARG A 99 0.09 -1.40 13.69
C ARG A 99 1.32 -1.38 12.81
N HIS A 100 2.34 -0.65 13.24
CA HIS A 100 3.65 -0.65 12.60
C HIS A 100 4.61 -1.47 13.46
N GLY A 101 5.07 -2.58 12.92
CA GLY A 101 6.02 -3.50 13.56
C GLY A 101 7.34 -3.60 12.81
N PHE A 102 8.29 -4.32 13.37
CA PHE A 102 9.52 -4.65 12.67
C PHE A 102 9.23 -5.60 11.51
N GLY A 103 9.42 -5.11 10.29
CA GLY A 103 9.24 -5.89 9.06
C GLY A 103 7.79 -6.03 8.58
N PHE A 104 6.80 -5.42 9.22
CA PHE A 104 5.41 -5.46 8.76
C PHE A 104 4.62 -4.21 9.13
N SER A 105 3.52 -3.98 8.43
CA SER A 105 2.46 -3.06 8.82
C SER A 105 1.10 -3.73 8.66
N GLU A 106 0.19 -3.45 9.59
CA GLU A 106 -1.17 -3.99 9.61
C GLU A 106 -2.17 -2.85 9.71
N PHE A 107 -3.25 -2.95 8.95
CA PHE A 107 -4.37 -2.01 8.98
C PHE A 107 -5.66 -2.78 9.22
N THR A 108 -6.55 -2.25 10.04
CA THR A 108 -7.89 -2.80 10.25
C THR A 108 -8.92 -1.69 10.20
N HIS A 109 -9.98 -1.92 9.44
CA HIS A 109 -11.08 -0.99 9.29
C HIS A 109 -12.39 -1.74 9.03
N LYS A 110 -13.50 -1.17 9.52
CA LYS A 110 -14.85 -1.71 9.33
C LYS A 110 -15.71 -0.75 8.53
N ALA A 111 -16.26 -1.22 7.44
CA ALA A 111 -17.22 -0.49 6.62
C ALA A 111 -18.26 -1.43 6.03
N TYR A 112 -19.52 -1.00 5.94
CA TYR A 112 -20.62 -1.73 5.29
C TYR A 112 -20.78 -3.18 5.73
N ASP A 113 -20.68 -3.43 7.04
CA ASP A 113 -20.71 -4.77 7.66
C ASP A 113 -19.60 -5.71 7.17
N ILE A 114 -18.49 -5.15 6.73
CA ILE A 114 -17.28 -5.88 6.40
C ILE A 114 -16.15 -5.41 7.33
N ASN A 115 -15.51 -6.36 8.00
CA ASN A 115 -14.27 -6.11 8.72
C ASN A 115 -13.10 -6.45 7.79
N GLY A 116 -12.34 -5.44 7.39
CA GLY A 116 -11.17 -5.58 6.54
C GLY A 116 -9.89 -5.52 7.37
N LYS A 117 -8.96 -6.45 7.10
CA LYS A 117 -7.61 -6.45 7.61
C LYS A 117 -6.63 -6.53 6.43
N LEU A 118 -5.61 -5.69 6.42
CA LEU A 118 -4.53 -5.66 5.45
C LEU A 118 -3.21 -5.81 6.19
N GLU A 119 -2.44 -6.84 5.87
CA GLU A 119 -1.08 -7.07 6.36
C GLU A 119 -0.11 -6.88 5.19
N ILE A 120 0.96 -6.10 5.42
CA ILE A 120 1.94 -5.76 4.38
C ILE A 120 3.33 -6.03 4.93
N PHE A 121 4.14 -6.79 4.20
CA PHE A 121 5.51 -7.12 4.56
C PHE A 121 6.37 -7.45 3.35
N ALA A 122 7.68 -7.54 3.57
CA ALA A 122 8.65 -8.07 2.60
C ALA A 122 9.41 -9.23 3.26
N PRO A 123 9.53 -10.38 2.59
CA PRO A 123 10.38 -11.48 3.06
C PRO A 123 11.86 -11.06 3.09
N GLU A 124 12.65 -11.70 3.95
CA GLU A 124 14.05 -11.34 4.18
C GLU A 124 14.93 -11.49 2.92
N ASN A 125 14.68 -12.51 2.11
CA ASN A 125 15.56 -12.89 0.99
C ASN A 125 14.92 -12.73 -0.38
N GLU A 126 13.72 -12.11 -0.47
CA GLU A 126 12.98 -11.97 -1.73
C GLU A 126 12.72 -10.49 -2.05
N LYS A 127 12.72 -10.18 -3.36
CA LYS A 127 12.41 -8.83 -3.86
C LYS A 127 10.93 -8.68 -4.12
N VAL A 128 10.12 -8.90 -3.09
CA VAL A 128 8.66 -8.89 -3.20
C VAL A 128 8.01 -8.19 -2.02
N LYS A 129 6.96 -7.44 -2.29
CA LYS A 129 6.03 -6.87 -1.33
C LYS A 129 4.77 -7.71 -1.31
N ILE A 130 4.49 -8.32 -0.18
CA ILE A 130 3.32 -9.17 0.02
C ILE A 130 2.25 -8.37 0.73
N GLN A 131 1.03 -8.44 0.23
CA GLN A 131 -0.17 -7.85 0.82
C GLN A 131 -1.21 -8.95 1.04
N ILE A 132 -1.57 -9.20 2.30
CA ILE A 132 -2.59 -10.17 2.67
C ILE A 132 -3.84 -9.41 3.07
N VAL A 133 -4.92 -9.61 2.32
CA VAL A 133 -6.23 -9.03 2.59
C VAL A 133 -7.12 -10.09 3.20
N THR A 134 -7.61 -9.86 4.40
CA THR A 134 -8.61 -10.68 5.08
C THR A 134 -9.90 -9.89 5.19
N LEU A 135 -10.99 -10.45 4.71
CA LEU A 135 -12.32 -9.85 4.77
C LEU A 135 -13.25 -10.77 5.55
N GLU A 136 -13.94 -10.22 6.54
CA GLU A 136 -14.93 -10.91 7.35
C GLU A 136 -16.29 -10.23 7.13
N ASN A 137 -17.29 -11.02 6.73
CA ASN A 137 -18.67 -10.53 6.65
C ASN A 137 -19.28 -10.52 8.06
N LEU A 138 -19.64 -9.35 8.54
CA LEU A 138 -20.27 -9.14 9.84
C LEU A 138 -21.80 -9.08 9.78
N GLY A 139 -22.37 -9.09 8.57
CA GLY A 139 -23.81 -9.08 8.33
C GLY A 139 -24.37 -10.50 8.14
N ASP A 140 -25.70 -10.58 8.09
CA ASP A 140 -26.43 -11.85 7.94
C ASP A 140 -26.58 -12.28 6.46
N GLU A 141 -26.33 -11.37 5.51
CA GLU A 141 -26.50 -11.65 4.08
C GLU A 141 -25.15 -11.90 3.40
N ASP A 142 -25.15 -12.80 2.42
CA ASP A 142 -23.98 -13.05 1.56
C ASP A 142 -23.57 -11.81 0.78
N LYS A 143 -22.27 -11.52 0.78
CA LYS A 143 -21.66 -10.39 0.07
C LYS A 143 -20.78 -10.87 -1.07
N GLU A 144 -20.94 -10.25 -2.21
CA GLU A 144 -20.09 -10.45 -3.38
C GLU A 144 -19.05 -9.32 -3.44
N ILE A 145 -17.77 -9.68 -3.30
CA ILE A 145 -16.69 -8.70 -3.11
C ILE A 145 -15.71 -8.75 -4.28
N SER A 146 -15.35 -7.56 -4.78
CA SER A 146 -14.21 -7.38 -5.68
C SER A 146 -13.12 -6.58 -4.98
N VAL A 147 -11.87 -6.99 -5.20
CA VAL A 147 -10.67 -6.31 -4.70
C VAL A 147 -9.92 -5.72 -5.89
N PHE A 148 -9.58 -4.44 -5.80
CA PHE A 148 -8.83 -3.74 -6.84
C PHE A 148 -7.53 -3.18 -6.25
N TYR A 149 -6.42 -3.50 -6.87
CA TYR A 149 -5.13 -2.91 -6.56
C TYR A 149 -4.70 -1.95 -7.67
N TYR A 150 -4.26 -0.78 -7.29
CA TYR A 150 -3.71 0.23 -8.17
C TYR A 150 -2.27 0.52 -7.78
N ALA A 151 -1.39 0.59 -8.76
CA ALA A 151 -0.02 1.05 -8.60
C ALA A 151 0.33 2.02 -9.74
N LYS A 152 0.78 3.22 -9.39
CA LYS A 152 1.38 4.14 -10.35
C LYS A 152 2.84 3.73 -10.54
N LEU A 153 3.22 3.28 -11.72
CA LEU A 153 4.60 2.92 -12.00
C LEU A 153 5.45 4.16 -12.28
N VAL A 154 6.68 4.15 -11.77
CA VAL A 154 7.73 5.13 -12.05
C VAL A 154 8.88 4.47 -12.79
N LEU A 155 9.31 3.31 -12.33
CA LEU A 155 10.42 2.53 -12.88
C LEU A 155 11.66 3.40 -13.18
N GLY A 156 12.04 4.20 -12.18
CA GLY A 156 13.14 5.16 -12.30
C GLY A 156 13.20 6.16 -11.12
N VAL A 157 13.74 7.34 -11.38
CA VAL A 157 13.97 8.35 -10.33
C VAL A 157 12.73 9.22 -10.09
N TYR A 158 12.16 9.78 -11.16
CA TYR A 158 11.05 10.73 -11.10
C TYR A 158 9.91 10.33 -12.02
N ALA A 159 8.69 10.40 -11.53
CA ALA A 159 7.48 10.07 -12.29
C ALA A 159 7.36 10.93 -13.57
N TYR A 160 7.59 12.25 -13.48
CA TYR A 160 7.45 13.17 -14.61
C TYR A 160 8.46 12.91 -15.74
N ASP A 161 9.60 12.27 -15.45
CA ASP A 161 10.60 11.91 -16.46
C ASP A 161 10.29 10.57 -17.12
N SER A 162 9.78 9.61 -16.34
CA SER A 162 9.69 8.22 -16.76
C SER A 162 8.29 7.78 -17.21
N GLU A 163 7.21 8.37 -16.69
CA GLU A 163 5.84 7.87 -16.89
C GLU A 163 5.43 7.75 -18.36
N ARG A 164 5.97 8.60 -19.25
CA ARG A 164 5.71 8.56 -20.70
C ARG A 164 6.39 7.39 -21.44
N TYR A 165 7.35 6.73 -20.80
CA TYR A 165 8.14 5.65 -21.41
C TYR A 165 7.78 4.28 -20.84
N ILE A 166 6.91 4.22 -19.86
CA ILE A 166 6.50 2.97 -19.22
C ILE A 166 5.51 2.27 -20.13
N SER A 167 5.83 1.02 -20.45
CA SER A 167 4.91 0.10 -21.12
C SER A 167 4.49 -0.98 -20.15
N THR A 168 3.21 -1.30 -20.13
CA THR A 168 2.65 -2.40 -19.34
C THR A 168 2.20 -3.52 -20.25
N TYR A 169 2.29 -4.75 -19.78
CA TYR A 169 1.84 -5.94 -20.49
C TYR A 169 1.15 -6.89 -19.52
N ILE A 170 0.30 -7.75 -20.06
CA ILE A 170 -0.45 -8.75 -19.30
C ILE A 170 -0.01 -10.11 -19.80
N GLU A 171 0.39 -10.97 -18.88
CA GLU A 171 0.59 -12.40 -19.06
C GLU A 171 -0.54 -13.15 -18.35
N ASP A 172 -0.60 -14.45 -18.46
CA ASP A 172 -1.75 -15.24 -17.97
C ASP A 172 -2.07 -15.02 -16.50
N ASP A 173 -1.08 -14.81 -15.65
CA ASP A 173 -1.21 -14.72 -14.19
C ASP A 173 -0.57 -13.48 -13.56
N PHE A 174 0.00 -12.56 -14.36
CA PHE A 174 0.58 -11.33 -13.83
C PHE A 174 0.49 -10.13 -14.79
N ILE A 175 0.65 -8.94 -14.25
CA ILE A 175 0.80 -7.69 -15.00
C ILE A 175 2.23 -7.21 -14.83
N GLY A 176 2.95 -7.01 -15.94
CA GLY A 176 4.31 -6.50 -15.94
C GLY A 176 4.41 -5.06 -16.39
N GLY A 177 5.53 -4.43 -16.05
CA GLY A 177 5.86 -3.08 -16.50
C GLY A 177 7.35 -2.94 -16.78
N VAL A 178 7.68 -2.20 -17.85
CA VAL A 178 9.06 -1.91 -18.25
C VAL A 178 9.25 -0.42 -18.55
N ASN A 179 10.43 0.08 -18.28
CA ASN A 179 10.89 1.38 -18.75
C ASN A 179 12.18 1.16 -19.58
N PRO A 180 12.10 1.16 -20.92
CA PRO A 180 13.26 0.83 -21.78
C PRO A 180 14.43 1.81 -21.67
N TYR A 181 14.21 2.99 -21.08
CA TYR A 181 15.26 4.00 -20.85
C TYR A 181 15.91 3.90 -19.46
N SER A 182 15.43 2.98 -18.60
CA SER A 182 16.05 2.70 -17.33
C SER A 182 17.09 1.58 -17.47
N GLU A 183 18.30 1.80 -16.98
CA GLU A 183 19.31 0.74 -16.91
C GLU A 183 18.86 -0.45 -16.05
N TYR A 184 18.09 -0.19 -15.01
CA TYR A 184 17.62 -1.19 -14.07
C TYR A 184 16.32 -1.86 -14.53
N PHE A 185 15.34 -1.09 -15.02
CA PHE A 185 14.00 -1.55 -15.39
C PHE A 185 13.80 -1.71 -16.92
N GLY A 186 14.87 -1.53 -17.71
CA GLY A 186 14.81 -1.60 -19.18
C GLY A 186 14.86 -3.01 -19.76
N ARG A 187 15.16 -4.02 -18.95
CA ARG A 187 15.12 -5.42 -19.34
C ARG A 187 13.84 -6.04 -18.80
N LEU A 188 13.23 -6.92 -19.59
CA LEU A 188 12.08 -7.73 -19.18
C LEU A 188 12.48 -8.64 -17.99
N ASN A 189 12.44 -8.08 -16.81
CA ASN A 189 12.48 -8.85 -15.58
C ASN A 189 11.06 -8.76 -15.03
N ALA A 190 10.36 -9.88 -14.97
CA ALA A 190 9.11 -9.99 -14.22
C ALA A 190 9.39 -9.63 -12.76
N TYR A 191 8.62 -8.72 -12.21
CA TYR A 191 8.67 -8.35 -10.81
C TYR A 191 7.30 -8.56 -10.17
#